data_8eed5c16b18d463c6e369dffabb37d34
#
_entry.id   8eed5c16b18d463c6e369dffabb37d34
#
_cell.length_a   1.000
_cell.length_b   1.000
_cell.length_c   1.000
_cell.angle_alpha   90.00
_cell.angle_beta   90.00
_cell.angle_gamma   90.00
#
_symmetry.space_group_name_H-M   'P 1'
#
loop_
_entity.id
_entity.type
_entity.pdbx_description
1 polymer ?
#
loop_
_entity_poly.entity_id
_entity_poly.type
_entity_poly.pdbx_seq_one_letter_code
_entity_poly.pdbx_strand_id
1 'polypeptide(L)'
;MKRATSAALSAIALTVGLCSASAHAQALRWASQGDLQTLDPYSRNESLTNAMNGQVYEYLVGRDKQLNIVPQLATEWQQTAPLQWRLKLRPNVKFHDGTPFTADDVVFSVKRAQQPSSDIKAYANAMGEPKKIDNLTVEFNLKDVNPIFLQHANSIFIMSKAWSEKNKVEKTQDFNAGEQSYAAMNANGTGPFMVVSRQPDVKTVYKRNPAWWGKFDGNVQDVVYTPIKSNSTRVAALISGELDLVLDPPPTDTPRLRNTPGVKVIDGPENRVIFIGMDQGRDELLYSSVKGKNPFKDQRVRQAL
;
A
#
# COMPACT_ATOMS: atom_id res chain seq x y z
N MET A 1 -39.18 70.80 -45.24
CA MET A 1 -38.68 69.51 -45.76
C MET A 1 -37.24 69.34 -45.33
N LYS A 2 -36.91 68.58 -44.31
CA LYS A 2 -35.54 68.09 -44.05
C LYS A 2 -35.73 66.77 -43.33
N ARG A 3 -35.26 65.73 -43.96
CA ARG A 3 -35.27 64.33 -43.42
C ARG A 3 -34.12 64.22 -42.44
N ALA A 4 -34.44 63.70 -41.24
CA ALA A 4 -33.48 63.25 -40.22
C ALA A 4 -33.20 61.77 -40.43
N THR A 5 -31.93 61.40 -40.70
CA THR A 5 -31.44 60.04 -40.77
C THR A 5 -30.98 59.63 -39.40
N SER A 6 -31.67 58.63 -38.82
CA SER A 6 -31.27 57.99 -37.58
C SER A 6 -30.19 56.95 -37.89
N ALA A 7 -29.04 57.14 -37.32
CA ALA A 7 -27.98 56.11 -37.32
C ALA A 7 -28.19 55.17 -36.11
N ALA A 8 -28.52 53.91 -36.33
CA ALA A 8 -28.54 52.89 -35.31
C ALA A 8 -27.13 52.33 -35.06
N LEU A 9 -26.58 52.60 -33.89
CA LEU A 9 -25.36 51.93 -33.43
C LEU A 9 -25.75 50.55 -32.88
N SER A 10 -25.38 49.51 -33.60
CA SER A 10 -25.43 48.13 -33.11
C SER A 10 -24.24 47.88 -32.19
N ALA A 11 -24.47 47.79 -30.89
CA ALA A 11 -23.51 47.32 -29.90
C ALA A 11 -23.44 45.79 -29.96
N ILE A 12 -22.37 45.26 -30.56
CA ILE A 12 -22.04 43.83 -30.49
C ILE A 12 -21.43 43.58 -29.12
N ALA A 13 -22.20 43.01 -28.19
CA ALA A 13 -21.69 42.49 -26.92
C ALA A 13 -20.92 41.21 -27.19
N LEU A 14 -19.60 41.29 -27.16
CA LEU A 14 -18.70 40.14 -27.23
C LEU A 14 -18.75 39.41 -25.88
N THR A 15 -19.64 38.42 -25.70
CA THR A 15 -19.66 37.50 -24.57
C THR A 15 -18.47 36.55 -24.71
N VAL A 16 -17.36 36.92 -24.08
CA VAL A 16 -16.26 35.98 -23.84
C VAL A 16 -16.75 34.95 -22.84
N GLY A 17 -17.23 33.81 -23.35
CA GLY A 17 -17.52 32.64 -22.55
C GLY A 17 -16.19 32.14 -21.92
N LEU A 18 -15.99 32.42 -20.65
CA LEU A 18 -15.00 31.69 -19.85
C LEU A 18 -15.42 30.22 -19.86
N CYS A 19 -14.87 29.42 -20.78
CA CYS A 19 -14.80 27.99 -20.62
C CYS A 19 -13.91 27.76 -19.39
N SER A 20 -14.54 27.68 -18.22
CA SER A 20 -13.94 27.04 -17.08
C SER A 20 -13.67 25.62 -17.52
N ALA A 21 -12.44 25.34 -17.96
CA ALA A 21 -11.95 23.97 -18.09
C ALA A 21 -12.09 23.38 -16.70
N SER A 22 -13.19 22.65 -16.47
CA SER A 22 -13.33 21.79 -15.33
C SER A 22 -12.08 20.89 -15.40
N ALA A 23 -11.12 21.10 -14.50
CA ALA A 23 -10.04 20.16 -14.31
C ALA A 23 -10.73 18.85 -13.95
N HIS A 24 -10.99 18.01 -14.95
CA HIS A 24 -11.51 16.68 -14.72
C HIS A 24 -10.57 16.03 -13.73
N ALA A 25 -11.10 15.65 -12.59
CA ALA A 25 -10.42 14.85 -11.62
C ALA A 25 -9.84 13.64 -12.35
N GLN A 26 -8.53 13.61 -12.50
CA GLN A 26 -7.88 12.63 -13.38
C GLN A 26 -7.78 11.31 -12.62
N ALA A 27 -8.44 10.29 -13.13
CA ALA A 27 -8.25 8.93 -12.66
C ALA A 27 -6.86 8.45 -13.09
N LEU A 28 -6.05 7.97 -12.17
CA LEU A 28 -4.81 7.25 -12.45
C LEU A 28 -5.15 5.80 -12.76
N ARG A 29 -4.96 5.38 -14.01
CA ARG A 29 -5.17 4.00 -14.46
C ARG A 29 -3.83 3.28 -14.51
N TRP A 30 -3.67 2.26 -13.70
CA TRP A 30 -2.41 1.54 -13.65
C TRP A 30 -2.58 0.02 -13.60
N ALA A 31 -1.55 -0.69 -14.01
CA ALA A 31 -1.53 -2.13 -14.08
C ALA A 31 -0.19 -2.73 -13.64
N SER A 32 -0.28 -3.95 -13.12
CA SER A 32 0.82 -4.89 -12.90
C SER A 32 0.40 -6.28 -13.33
N GLN A 33 1.32 -7.24 -13.32
CA GLN A 33 1.02 -8.64 -13.67
C GLN A 33 0.22 -9.39 -12.61
N GLY A 34 0.36 -9.01 -11.34
CA GLY A 34 -0.33 -9.62 -10.20
C GLY A 34 -1.62 -8.91 -9.81
N ASP A 35 -2.34 -9.45 -8.85
CA ASP A 35 -3.45 -8.76 -8.18
C ASP A 35 -3.20 -8.63 -6.69
N LEU A 36 -3.87 -7.69 -6.04
CA LEU A 36 -3.99 -7.57 -4.60
C LEU A 36 -4.60 -8.86 -4.05
N GLN A 37 -3.87 -9.56 -3.19
CA GLN A 37 -4.34 -10.84 -2.66
C GLN A 37 -5.44 -10.68 -1.62
N THR A 38 -5.32 -9.69 -0.73
CA THR A 38 -6.28 -9.39 0.33
C THR A 38 -6.14 -7.94 0.79
N LEU A 39 -7.24 -7.34 1.26
CA LEU A 39 -7.22 -6.06 1.96
C LEU A 39 -6.98 -6.22 3.48
N ASP A 40 -6.95 -7.46 4.01
CA ASP A 40 -6.50 -7.71 5.38
C ASP A 40 -4.97 -7.53 5.44
N PRO A 41 -4.47 -6.48 6.12
CA PRO A 41 -3.08 -6.06 5.99
C PRO A 41 -2.06 -6.98 6.67
N TYR A 42 -2.52 -8.03 7.38
CA TYR A 42 -1.61 -8.95 8.08
C TYR A 42 -1.61 -10.36 7.51
N SER A 43 -2.58 -10.69 6.65
CA SER A 43 -2.78 -12.04 6.10
C SER A 43 -1.77 -12.41 5.02
N ARG A 44 -1.17 -11.42 4.36
CA ARG A 44 -0.14 -11.62 3.33
C ARG A 44 0.97 -10.59 3.46
N ASN A 45 2.20 -11.07 3.33
CA ASN A 45 3.39 -10.22 3.28
C ASN A 45 4.02 -10.32 1.89
N GLU A 46 3.34 -9.72 0.90
CA GLU A 46 3.73 -9.72 -0.50
C GLU A 46 3.78 -8.28 -1.02
N SER A 47 4.79 -7.96 -1.83
CA SER A 47 5.15 -6.58 -2.20
C SER A 47 4.02 -5.79 -2.85
N LEU A 48 3.30 -6.36 -3.84
CA LEU A 48 2.20 -5.66 -4.50
C LEU A 48 1.02 -5.45 -3.54
N THR A 49 0.67 -6.49 -2.76
CA THR A 49 -0.38 -6.42 -1.74
C THR A 49 -0.06 -5.35 -0.70
N ASN A 50 1.19 -5.30 -0.20
CA ASN A 50 1.62 -4.29 0.75
C ASN A 50 1.62 -2.88 0.14
N ALA A 51 2.05 -2.72 -1.12
CA ALA A 51 2.04 -1.43 -1.81
C ALA A 51 0.62 -0.89 -2.01
N MET A 52 -0.33 -1.76 -2.34
CA MET A 52 -1.74 -1.39 -2.50
C MET A 52 -2.42 -1.11 -1.16
N ASN A 53 -2.17 -1.94 -0.14
CA ASN A 53 -2.66 -1.70 1.22
C ASN A 53 -2.06 -0.41 1.82
N GLY A 54 -0.83 -0.05 1.48
CA GLY A 54 -0.18 1.20 1.90
C GLY A 54 -0.81 2.48 1.35
N GLN A 55 -1.74 2.39 0.40
CA GLN A 55 -2.57 3.53 -0.01
C GLN A 55 -3.75 3.76 0.95
N VAL A 56 -4.13 2.72 1.68
CA VAL A 56 -5.32 2.66 2.53
C VAL A 56 -4.97 2.76 4.01
N TYR A 57 -3.95 2.03 4.42
CA TYR A 57 -3.46 1.98 5.80
C TYR A 57 -2.13 2.73 5.93
N GLU A 58 -1.82 3.13 7.15
CA GLU A 58 -0.56 3.77 7.48
C GLU A 58 0.14 3.03 8.62
N TYR A 59 1.46 3.23 8.69
CA TYR A 59 2.32 2.71 9.75
C TYR A 59 2.47 3.72 10.90
N LEU A 60 3.04 3.29 12.03
CA LEU A 60 3.45 4.22 13.08
C LEU A 60 4.55 5.16 12.60
N VAL A 61 5.53 4.64 11.89
CA VAL A 61 6.60 5.42 11.26
C VAL A 61 6.68 5.10 9.77
N GLY A 62 6.99 6.10 8.96
CA GLY A 62 7.15 5.97 7.51
C GLY A 62 8.61 5.86 7.08
N ARG A 63 8.84 5.85 5.76
CA ARG A 63 10.15 6.00 5.13
C ARG A 63 10.11 7.11 4.09
N ASP A 64 11.17 7.88 4.02
CA ASP A 64 11.40 8.83 2.94
C ASP A 64 11.98 8.11 1.69
N LYS A 65 12.25 8.89 0.64
CA LYS A 65 12.85 8.39 -0.61
C LYS A 65 14.26 7.83 -0.45
N GLN A 66 14.95 8.17 0.64
CA GLN A 66 16.27 7.67 1.02
C GLN A 66 16.18 6.50 2.00
N LEU A 67 14.97 6.00 2.28
CA LEU A 67 14.65 4.92 3.21
C LEU A 67 14.89 5.25 4.68
N ASN A 68 15.11 6.52 5.03
CA ASN A 68 15.19 6.95 6.43
C ASN A 68 13.83 6.85 7.10
N ILE A 69 13.84 6.51 8.39
CA ILE A 69 12.62 6.52 9.21
C ILE A 69 12.16 7.96 9.43
N VAL A 70 10.90 8.20 9.12
CA VAL A 70 10.24 9.51 9.26
C VAL A 70 8.92 9.37 10.03
N PRO A 71 8.44 10.46 10.69
CA PRO A 71 7.14 10.45 11.36
C PRO A 71 5.98 10.14 10.39
N GLN A 72 5.05 9.28 10.85
CA GLN A 72 3.77 9.03 10.17
C GLN A 72 2.62 9.11 11.18
N LEU A 73 2.03 8.01 11.63
CA LEU A 73 1.02 8.03 12.71
C LEU A 73 1.62 8.28 14.09
N ALA A 74 2.91 7.98 14.29
CA ALA A 74 3.68 8.49 15.42
C ALA A 74 4.49 9.71 14.99
N THR A 75 4.50 10.74 15.81
CA THR A 75 5.23 12.00 15.58
C THR A 75 6.59 12.02 16.26
N GLU A 76 6.71 11.27 17.37
CA GLU A 76 7.92 11.19 18.19
C GLU A 76 8.05 9.78 18.75
N TRP A 77 9.28 9.36 19.01
CA TRP A 77 9.60 8.09 19.68
C TRP A 77 10.87 8.19 20.49
N GLN A 78 10.89 7.42 21.56
CA GLN A 78 12.04 7.36 22.48
C GLN A 78 12.18 5.94 23.03
N GLN A 79 13.40 5.43 23.07
CA GLN A 79 13.75 4.28 23.88
C GLN A 79 13.95 4.74 25.32
N THR A 80 12.99 4.44 26.20
CA THR A 80 12.97 4.87 27.61
C THR A 80 13.77 3.94 28.53
N ALA A 81 13.96 2.68 28.07
CA ALA A 81 14.82 1.68 28.72
C ALA A 81 15.29 0.67 27.65
N PRO A 82 16.28 -0.20 27.92
CA PRO A 82 16.79 -1.18 26.96
C PRO A 82 15.70 -2.05 26.31
N LEU A 83 14.63 -2.35 27.04
CA LEU A 83 13.49 -3.16 26.60
C LEU A 83 12.19 -2.34 26.52
N GLN A 84 12.26 -1.03 26.42
CA GLN A 84 11.07 -0.20 26.42
C GLN A 84 11.16 0.95 25.43
N TRP A 85 10.12 1.06 24.58
CA TRP A 85 9.94 2.16 23.65
C TRP A 85 8.62 2.88 23.94
N ARG A 86 8.63 4.21 23.83
CA ARG A 86 7.43 5.05 23.94
C ARG A 86 7.27 5.88 22.70
N LEU A 87 6.05 5.88 22.13
CA LEU A 87 5.70 6.61 20.92
C LEU A 87 4.57 7.59 21.23
N LYS A 88 4.72 8.82 20.73
CA LYS A 88 3.66 9.84 20.71
C LYS A 88 2.91 9.74 19.37
N LEU A 89 1.60 9.66 19.44
CA LEU A 89 0.74 9.51 18.27
C LEU A 89 0.31 10.88 17.74
N ARG A 90 0.06 10.93 16.44
CA ARG A 90 -0.42 12.13 15.75
C ARG A 90 -1.84 12.45 16.19
N PRO A 91 -2.11 13.68 16.68
CA PRO A 91 -3.45 14.10 17.04
C PRO A 91 -4.32 14.35 15.79
N ASN A 92 -5.65 14.30 15.98
CA ASN A 92 -6.67 14.64 14.97
C ASN A 92 -6.66 13.77 13.71
N VAL A 93 -6.01 12.61 13.73
CA VAL A 93 -6.13 11.63 12.65
C VAL A 93 -7.46 10.91 12.75
N LYS A 94 -8.09 10.65 11.59
CA LYS A 94 -9.34 9.91 11.47
C LYS A 94 -9.18 8.74 10.52
N PHE A 95 -9.84 7.66 10.83
CA PHE A 95 -10.07 6.58 9.87
C PHE A 95 -11.03 7.03 8.76
N HIS A 96 -11.12 6.26 7.69
CA HIS A 96 -11.96 6.57 6.52
C HIS A 96 -13.45 6.69 6.85
N ASP A 97 -13.91 6.01 7.89
CA ASP A 97 -15.28 6.12 8.41
C ASP A 97 -15.52 7.31 9.35
N GLY A 98 -14.49 8.13 9.55
CA GLY A 98 -14.54 9.33 10.40
C GLY A 98 -14.23 9.07 11.88
N THR A 99 -14.07 7.83 12.33
CA THR A 99 -13.72 7.51 13.71
C THR A 99 -12.29 7.99 14.05
N PRO A 100 -12.04 8.46 15.28
CA PRO A 100 -10.73 8.95 15.66
C PRO A 100 -9.71 7.81 15.79
N PHE A 101 -8.47 8.05 15.38
CA PHE A 101 -7.33 7.18 15.64
C PHE A 101 -6.77 7.45 17.05
N THR A 102 -6.51 6.38 17.81
CA THR A 102 -5.99 6.44 19.17
C THR A 102 -4.99 5.31 19.47
N ALA A 103 -4.41 5.33 20.65
CA ALA A 103 -3.54 4.27 21.15
C ALA A 103 -4.24 2.90 21.30
N ASP A 104 -5.58 2.87 21.44
CA ASP A 104 -6.33 1.60 21.44
C ASP A 104 -6.23 0.88 20.10
N ASP A 105 -6.22 1.62 18.99
CA ASP A 105 -6.08 1.08 17.64
C ASP A 105 -4.66 0.52 17.41
N VAL A 106 -3.65 1.18 17.97
CA VAL A 106 -2.25 0.67 17.92
C VAL A 106 -2.13 -0.63 18.70
N VAL A 107 -2.62 -0.66 19.93
CA VAL A 107 -2.60 -1.87 20.76
C VAL A 107 -3.34 -3.02 20.08
N PHE A 108 -4.53 -2.75 19.55
CA PHE A 108 -5.32 -3.71 18.79
C PHE A 108 -4.55 -4.24 17.58
N SER A 109 -4.01 -3.35 16.77
CA SER A 109 -3.32 -3.68 15.52
C SER A 109 -2.11 -4.58 15.74
N VAL A 110 -1.27 -4.24 16.71
CA VAL A 110 -0.08 -5.06 17.03
C VAL A 110 -0.49 -6.43 17.56
N LYS A 111 -1.47 -6.51 18.49
CA LYS A 111 -1.98 -7.79 19.00
C LYS A 111 -2.62 -8.65 17.90
N ARG A 112 -3.35 -8.02 16.97
CA ARG A 112 -3.91 -8.72 15.82
C ARG A 112 -2.82 -9.25 14.88
N ALA A 113 -1.78 -8.46 14.64
CA ALA A 113 -0.63 -8.87 13.83
C ALA A 113 0.23 -9.97 14.48
N GLN A 114 0.14 -10.18 15.80
CA GLN A 114 0.81 -11.27 16.54
C GLN A 114 0.08 -12.63 16.44
N GLN A 115 -1.11 -12.66 15.87
CA GLN A 115 -1.91 -13.89 15.78
C GLN A 115 -1.27 -14.94 14.86
N PRO A 116 -1.55 -16.25 15.07
CA PRO A 116 -0.91 -17.34 14.33
C PRO A 116 -1.06 -17.28 12.81
N SER A 117 -2.21 -16.81 12.31
CA SER A 117 -2.53 -16.68 10.88
C SER A 117 -1.87 -15.46 10.21
N SER A 118 -1.18 -14.61 10.97
CA SER A 118 -0.50 -13.43 10.43
C SER A 118 0.83 -13.77 9.77
N ASP A 119 1.02 -13.37 8.52
CA ASP A 119 2.31 -13.50 7.81
C ASP A 119 3.39 -12.54 8.36
N ILE A 120 2.99 -11.50 9.11
CA ILE A 120 3.90 -10.52 9.72
C ILE A 120 4.08 -10.72 11.23
N LYS A 121 3.61 -11.83 11.79
CA LYS A 121 3.68 -12.11 13.24
C LYS A 121 5.09 -12.04 13.83
N ALA A 122 6.11 -12.39 13.05
CA ALA A 122 7.49 -12.30 13.52
C ALA A 122 7.90 -10.85 13.84
N TYR A 123 7.51 -9.90 12.97
CA TYR A 123 7.77 -8.47 13.17
C TYR A 123 6.98 -7.92 14.36
N ALA A 124 5.69 -8.30 14.45
CA ALA A 124 4.84 -7.88 15.55
C ALA A 124 5.30 -8.44 16.90
N ASN A 125 5.74 -9.71 16.96
CA ASN A 125 6.31 -10.32 18.16
C ASN A 125 7.60 -9.63 18.59
N ALA A 126 8.45 -9.21 17.65
CA ALA A 126 9.69 -8.48 17.93
C ALA A 126 9.44 -7.06 18.48
N MET A 127 8.25 -6.50 18.29
CA MET A 127 7.84 -5.23 18.93
C MET A 127 7.39 -5.41 20.38
N GLY A 128 7.21 -6.64 20.86
CA GLY A 128 6.82 -6.93 22.24
C GLY A 128 5.34 -6.63 22.52
N GLU A 129 5.06 -6.29 23.80
CA GLU A 129 3.68 -6.05 24.27
C GLU A 129 3.36 -4.55 24.22
N PRO A 130 2.40 -4.13 23.38
CA PRO A 130 1.95 -2.74 23.34
C PRO A 130 1.02 -2.42 24.53
N LYS A 131 1.21 -1.26 25.15
CA LYS A 131 0.41 -0.76 26.26
C LYS A 131 -0.02 0.68 26.00
N LYS A 132 -1.30 0.95 26.08
CA LYS A 132 -1.83 2.30 26.08
C LYS A 132 -1.43 3.00 27.38
N ILE A 133 -0.83 4.18 27.27
CA ILE A 133 -0.56 5.08 28.41
C ILE A 133 -1.67 6.12 28.51
N ASP A 134 -1.98 6.76 27.40
CA ASP A 134 -3.11 7.67 27.20
C ASP A 134 -3.62 7.54 25.75
N ASN A 135 -4.56 8.39 25.33
CA ASN A 135 -5.14 8.29 23.98
C ASN A 135 -4.13 8.54 22.84
N LEU A 136 -3.04 9.26 23.12
CA LEU A 136 -2.03 9.63 22.13
C LEU A 136 -0.62 9.16 22.52
N THR A 137 -0.50 8.22 23.47
CA THR A 137 0.77 7.65 23.88
C THR A 137 0.67 6.14 24.00
N VAL A 138 1.53 5.44 23.29
CA VAL A 138 1.69 3.98 23.40
C VAL A 138 3.10 3.64 23.85
N GLU A 139 3.21 2.62 24.69
CA GLU A 139 4.47 2.06 25.18
C GLU A 139 4.58 0.62 24.73
N PHE A 140 5.76 0.21 24.32
CA PHE A 140 6.08 -1.15 23.92
C PHE A 140 7.08 -1.74 24.91
N ASN A 141 6.73 -2.89 25.50
CA ASN A 141 7.60 -3.64 26.38
C ASN A 141 8.14 -4.86 25.63
N LEU A 142 9.41 -4.82 25.29
CA LEU A 142 10.10 -5.82 24.50
C LEU A 142 10.49 -7.02 25.37
N LYS A 143 10.53 -8.22 24.77
CA LYS A 143 11.09 -9.43 25.42
C LYS A 143 12.60 -9.45 25.36
N ASP A 144 13.17 -8.99 24.24
CA ASP A 144 14.59 -8.96 23.96
C ASP A 144 14.97 -7.61 23.33
N VAL A 145 16.26 -7.23 23.43
CA VAL A 145 16.76 -6.00 22.82
C VAL A 145 16.53 -6.05 21.29
N ASN A 146 15.87 -5.04 20.77
CA ASN A 146 15.54 -4.94 19.36
C ASN A 146 16.12 -3.67 18.72
N PRO A 147 17.31 -3.73 18.12
CA PRO A 147 17.96 -2.56 17.52
C PRO A 147 17.25 -2.05 16.26
N ILE A 148 16.36 -2.85 15.68
CA ILE A 148 15.57 -2.49 14.49
C ILE A 148 14.08 -2.30 14.80
N PHE A 149 13.76 -1.90 16.04
CA PHE A 149 12.36 -1.71 16.48
C PHE A 149 11.57 -0.78 15.54
N LEU A 150 12.15 0.32 15.09
CA LEU A 150 11.48 1.25 14.19
C LEU A 150 11.22 0.67 12.80
N GLN A 151 12.07 -0.23 12.32
CA GLN A 151 11.82 -0.97 11.08
C GLN A 151 10.62 -1.91 11.21
N HIS A 152 10.47 -2.56 12.38
CA HIS A 152 9.27 -3.36 12.67
C HIS A 152 8.04 -2.46 12.80
N ALA A 153 8.14 -1.28 13.42
CA ALA A 153 7.06 -0.30 13.48
C ALA A 153 6.62 0.23 12.10
N ASN A 154 7.52 0.19 11.10
CA ASN A 154 7.24 0.47 9.68
C ASN A 154 6.75 -0.78 8.91
N SER A 155 6.39 -1.85 9.59
CA SER A 155 5.91 -3.09 8.96
C SER A 155 4.50 -3.48 9.41
N ILE A 156 3.95 -2.79 10.42
CA ILE A 156 2.62 -3.07 10.98
C ILE A 156 1.68 -1.93 10.60
N PHE A 157 0.78 -2.17 9.67
CA PHE A 157 -0.31 -1.26 9.36
C PHE A 157 -1.25 -1.08 10.55
N ILE A 158 -1.82 0.09 10.71
CA ILE A 158 -2.76 0.35 11.80
C ILE A 158 -4.20 0.23 11.28
N MET A 159 -5.00 -0.61 11.95
CA MET A 159 -6.42 -0.83 11.71
C MET A 159 -7.27 -0.17 12.79
N SER A 160 -8.48 0.21 12.45
CA SER A 160 -9.49 0.65 13.43
C SER A 160 -9.98 -0.54 14.25
N LYS A 161 -9.81 -0.47 15.57
CA LYS A 161 -10.37 -1.44 16.52
C LYS A 161 -11.89 -1.50 16.41
N ALA A 162 -12.55 -0.35 16.47
CA ALA A 162 -14.01 -0.25 16.43
C ALA A 162 -14.60 -0.81 15.13
N TRP A 163 -13.97 -0.51 13.98
CA TRP A 163 -14.38 -1.08 12.69
C TRP A 163 -14.21 -2.59 12.65
N SER A 164 -13.10 -3.09 13.20
CA SER A 164 -12.80 -4.53 13.22
C SER A 164 -13.80 -5.29 14.09
N GLU A 165 -14.14 -4.77 15.27
CA GLU A 165 -15.14 -5.33 16.17
C GLU A 165 -16.54 -5.31 15.53
N LYS A 166 -16.94 -4.16 14.93
CA LYS A 166 -18.22 -4.03 14.22
C LYS A 166 -18.41 -5.05 13.10
N ASN A 167 -17.34 -5.36 12.36
CA ASN A 167 -17.38 -6.23 11.20
C ASN A 167 -16.92 -7.67 11.51
N LYS A 168 -16.67 -8.00 12.79
CA LYS A 168 -16.24 -9.32 13.27
C LYS A 168 -14.97 -9.82 12.60
N VAL A 169 -13.98 -8.92 12.48
CA VAL A 169 -12.66 -9.19 11.88
C VAL A 169 -11.51 -8.93 12.85
N GLU A 170 -11.72 -9.19 14.15
CA GLU A 170 -10.70 -9.07 15.19
C GLU A 170 -9.59 -10.12 15.01
N LYS A 171 -9.91 -11.22 14.32
CA LYS A 171 -8.93 -12.22 13.91
C LYS A 171 -8.33 -11.89 12.56
N THR A 172 -7.03 -12.14 12.41
CA THR A 172 -6.37 -12.08 11.11
C THR A 172 -6.88 -13.21 10.23
N GLN A 173 -7.26 -12.91 9.01
CA GLN A 173 -7.70 -13.89 8.01
C GLN A 173 -6.63 -14.98 7.85
N ASP A 174 -7.02 -16.23 7.89
CA ASP A 174 -6.16 -17.34 7.46
C ASP A 174 -6.25 -17.50 5.94
N PHE A 175 -5.40 -16.75 5.26
CA PHE A 175 -5.36 -16.77 3.78
C PHE A 175 -4.95 -18.15 3.25
N ASN A 176 -4.03 -18.84 3.93
CA ASN A 176 -3.53 -20.14 3.47
C ASN A 176 -4.58 -21.25 3.62
N ALA A 177 -5.50 -21.11 4.58
CA ALA A 177 -6.66 -21.99 4.72
C ALA A 177 -7.82 -21.63 3.76
N GLY A 178 -7.68 -20.58 2.95
CA GLY A 178 -8.74 -20.11 2.05
C GLY A 178 -9.91 -19.42 2.77
N GLU A 179 -9.67 -18.90 3.98
CA GLU A 179 -10.71 -18.23 4.76
C GLU A 179 -11.26 -17.00 4.03
N GLN A 180 -12.58 -16.85 4.03
CA GLN A 180 -13.25 -15.64 3.55
C GLN A 180 -13.54 -14.72 4.73
N SER A 181 -12.94 -13.54 4.72
CA SER A 181 -13.09 -12.54 5.77
C SER A 181 -13.64 -11.24 5.17
N TYR A 182 -14.45 -10.51 5.95
CA TYR A 182 -14.93 -9.19 5.53
C TYR A 182 -13.75 -8.24 5.25
N ALA A 183 -12.66 -8.33 6.03
CA ALA A 183 -11.45 -7.55 5.82
C ALA A 183 -10.69 -7.91 4.53
N ALA A 184 -10.93 -9.09 3.94
CA ALA A 184 -10.30 -9.45 2.67
C ALA A 184 -10.77 -8.59 1.49
N MET A 185 -12.00 -8.06 1.58
CA MET A 185 -12.67 -7.31 0.51
C MET A 185 -12.97 -5.87 0.89
N ASN A 186 -12.84 -5.51 2.17
CA ASN A 186 -13.19 -4.20 2.71
C ASN A 186 -12.07 -3.67 3.60
N ALA A 187 -11.88 -2.36 3.62
CA ALA A 187 -10.81 -1.73 4.39
C ALA A 187 -11.27 -0.42 5.02
N ASN A 188 -10.76 -0.12 6.21
CA ASN A 188 -10.93 1.14 6.90
C ASN A 188 -9.59 1.55 7.54
N GLY A 189 -8.82 2.33 6.82
CA GLY A 189 -7.52 2.83 7.26
C GLY A 189 -7.52 4.33 7.49
N THR A 190 -6.34 4.89 7.72
CA THR A 190 -6.10 6.33 7.89
C THR A 190 -5.47 6.96 6.65
N GLY A 191 -5.16 6.16 5.64
CA GLY A 191 -4.32 6.52 4.50
C GLY A 191 -4.93 7.50 3.50
N PRO A 192 -4.12 7.92 2.51
CA PRO A 192 -4.50 8.94 1.53
C PRO A 192 -5.62 8.51 0.58
N PHE A 193 -5.83 7.23 0.38
CA PHE A 193 -6.89 6.71 -0.49
C PHE A 193 -7.80 5.73 0.24
N MET A 194 -9.06 5.69 -0.18
CA MET A 194 -10.12 4.81 0.32
C MET A 194 -10.49 3.81 -0.77
N VAL A 195 -10.70 2.54 -0.42
CA VAL A 195 -11.25 1.53 -1.35
C VAL A 195 -12.70 1.84 -1.65
N VAL A 196 -13.03 1.96 -2.94
CA VAL A 196 -14.41 2.13 -3.43
C VAL A 196 -15.01 0.78 -3.78
N SER A 197 -14.26 -0.04 -4.52
CA SER A 197 -14.69 -1.38 -4.91
C SER A 197 -13.48 -2.26 -5.21
N ARG A 198 -13.65 -3.56 -4.98
CA ARG A 198 -12.68 -4.58 -5.37
C ARG A 198 -13.40 -5.75 -6.01
N GLN A 199 -12.94 -6.11 -7.20
CA GLN A 199 -13.32 -7.32 -7.93
C GLN A 199 -12.02 -8.09 -8.19
N PRO A 200 -11.73 -9.18 -7.46
CA PRO A 200 -10.50 -9.95 -7.61
C PRO A 200 -10.25 -10.35 -9.07
N ASP A 201 -8.99 -10.27 -9.49
CA ASP A 201 -8.52 -10.52 -10.86
C ASP A 201 -9.16 -9.63 -11.96
N VAL A 202 -9.97 -8.64 -11.60
CA VAL A 202 -10.62 -7.73 -12.55
C VAL A 202 -10.16 -6.30 -12.34
N LYS A 203 -10.45 -5.71 -11.16
CA LYS A 203 -10.04 -4.33 -10.84
C LYS A 203 -10.21 -4.00 -9.37
N THR A 204 -9.40 -3.07 -8.89
CA THR A 204 -9.58 -2.39 -7.61
C THR A 204 -9.65 -0.88 -7.84
N VAL A 205 -10.66 -0.23 -7.29
CA VAL A 205 -10.91 1.21 -7.43
C VAL A 205 -10.72 1.89 -6.10
N TYR A 206 -9.94 2.95 -6.11
CA TYR A 206 -9.73 3.81 -4.95
C TYR A 206 -10.16 5.23 -5.28
N LYS A 207 -10.51 5.98 -4.24
CA LYS A 207 -10.70 7.43 -4.30
C LYS A 207 -9.88 8.12 -3.23
N ARG A 208 -9.51 9.35 -3.50
CA ARG A 208 -8.80 10.21 -2.55
C ARG A 208 -9.59 10.37 -1.27
N ASN A 209 -8.90 10.28 -0.12
CA ASN A 209 -9.45 10.59 1.19
C ASN A 209 -9.39 12.11 1.43
N PRO A 210 -10.51 12.84 1.37
CA PRO A 210 -10.52 14.29 1.57
C PRO A 210 -10.18 14.70 3.00
N ALA A 211 -10.30 13.79 3.95
CA ALA A 211 -10.03 14.01 5.37
C ALA A 211 -8.62 13.50 5.78
N TRP A 212 -7.78 13.13 4.82
CA TRP A 212 -6.42 12.69 5.15
C TRP A 212 -5.63 13.81 5.82
N TRP A 213 -4.97 13.49 6.92
CA TRP A 213 -4.20 14.44 7.73
C TRP A 213 -2.96 15.00 7.02
N GLY A 214 -2.44 14.30 6.00
CA GLY A 214 -1.28 14.73 5.24
C GLY A 214 -1.61 15.71 4.12
N LYS A 215 -0.59 16.04 3.32
CA LYS A 215 -0.73 16.93 2.16
C LYS A 215 -0.56 16.14 0.88
N PHE A 216 -1.48 16.31 -0.03
CA PHE A 216 -1.34 15.78 -1.39
C PHE A 216 -0.50 16.72 -2.26
N ASP A 217 0.53 16.18 -2.90
CA ASP A 217 1.38 16.93 -3.83
C ASP A 217 0.88 16.87 -5.28
N GLY A 218 -0.11 16.01 -5.57
CA GLY A 218 -0.66 15.79 -6.91
C GLY A 218 -2.17 16.01 -7.00
N ASN A 219 -2.68 15.86 -8.22
CA ASN A 219 -4.09 16.09 -8.58
C ASN A 219 -4.92 14.81 -8.74
N VAL A 220 -4.35 13.63 -8.50
CA VAL A 220 -5.05 12.34 -8.59
C VAL A 220 -6.20 12.31 -7.58
N GLN A 221 -7.43 12.04 -8.06
CA GLN A 221 -8.62 11.92 -7.25
C GLN A 221 -9.09 10.47 -7.16
N ASP A 222 -9.08 9.78 -8.29
CA ASP A 222 -9.47 8.38 -8.42
C ASP A 222 -8.28 7.54 -8.91
N VAL A 223 -8.24 6.29 -8.49
CA VAL A 223 -7.22 5.33 -8.92
C VAL A 223 -7.92 4.06 -9.36
N VAL A 224 -7.62 3.59 -10.55
CA VAL A 224 -8.12 2.31 -11.06
C VAL A 224 -6.93 1.40 -11.32
N TYR A 225 -6.85 0.35 -10.54
CA TYR A 225 -5.89 -0.73 -10.73
C TYR A 225 -6.53 -1.88 -11.51
N THR A 226 -5.84 -2.39 -12.53
CA THR A 226 -6.26 -3.54 -13.33
C THR A 226 -5.12 -4.54 -13.42
N PRO A 227 -5.26 -5.77 -12.90
CA PRO A 227 -4.26 -6.81 -13.09
C PRO A 227 -4.25 -7.28 -14.56
N ILE A 228 -3.11 -7.17 -15.23
CA ILE A 228 -2.94 -7.61 -16.63
C ILE A 228 -1.75 -8.56 -16.70
N LYS A 229 -2.01 -9.86 -16.74
CA LYS A 229 -0.97 -10.91 -16.71
C LYS A 229 -0.06 -10.89 -17.94
N SER A 230 -0.63 -10.62 -19.13
CA SER A 230 0.13 -10.57 -20.39
C SER A 230 1.01 -9.32 -20.47
N ASN A 231 2.31 -9.52 -20.59
CA ASN A 231 3.29 -8.43 -20.73
C ASN A 231 3.02 -7.58 -21.99
N SER A 232 2.75 -8.22 -23.13
CA SER A 232 2.49 -7.52 -24.40
C SER A 232 1.23 -6.67 -24.34
N THR A 233 0.16 -7.19 -23.72
CA THR A 233 -1.10 -6.47 -23.53
C THR A 233 -0.89 -5.25 -22.61
N ARG A 234 -0.15 -5.42 -21.50
CA ARG A 234 0.13 -4.37 -20.56
C ARG A 234 0.96 -3.22 -21.16
N VAL A 235 1.99 -3.57 -21.95
CA VAL A 235 2.81 -2.59 -22.68
C VAL A 235 2.01 -1.89 -23.78
N ALA A 236 1.18 -2.62 -24.53
CA ALA A 236 0.32 -2.03 -25.57
C ALA A 236 -0.68 -1.03 -24.97
N ALA A 237 -1.33 -1.36 -23.85
CA ALA A 237 -2.27 -0.49 -23.16
C ALA A 237 -1.60 0.81 -22.62
N LEU A 238 -0.33 0.73 -22.20
CA LEU A 238 0.44 1.94 -21.84
C LEU A 238 0.71 2.80 -23.08
N ILE A 239 1.17 2.22 -24.17
CA ILE A 239 1.52 2.96 -25.40
C ILE A 239 0.28 3.60 -26.05
N SER A 240 -0.88 2.93 -25.97
CA SER A 240 -2.16 3.47 -26.48
C SER A 240 -2.78 4.55 -25.59
N GLY A 241 -2.27 4.75 -24.36
CA GLY A 241 -2.86 5.66 -23.40
C GLY A 241 -4.11 5.14 -22.69
N GLU A 242 -4.39 3.84 -22.76
CA GLU A 242 -5.41 3.17 -21.96
C GLU A 242 -4.98 3.08 -20.49
N LEU A 243 -3.68 2.94 -20.23
CA LEU A 243 -3.05 3.02 -18.93
C LEU A 243 -2.14 4.25 -18.82
N ASP A 244 -2.07 4.82 -17.64
CA ASP A 244 -1.20 5.94 -17.30
C ASP A 244 0.12 5.48 -16.66
N LEU A 245 0.12 4.28 -16.03
CA LEU A 245 1.28 3.69 -15.36
C LEU A 245 1.27 2.17 -15.51
N VAL A 246 2.42 1.61 -15.80
CA VAL A 246 2.67 0.16 -15.71
C VAL A 246 3.79 -0.09 -14.72
N LEU A 247 3.52 -0.88 -13.70
CA LEU A 247 4.54 -1.42 -12.81
C LEU A 247 5.12 -2.69 -13.45
N ASP A 248 6.42 -2.91 -13.29
CA ASP A 248 7.15 -4.09 -13.80
C ASP A 248 7.00 -4.33 -15.32
N PRO A 249 7.35 -3.36 -16.18
CA PRO A 249 7.42 -3.62 -17.60
C PRO A 249 8.53 -4.66 -17.88
N PRO A 250 8.38 -5.52 -18.90
CA PRO A 250 9.44 -6.47 -19.23
C PRO A 250 10.75 -5.75 -19.55
N PRO A 251 11.89 -6.19 -19.00
CA PRO A 251 13.18 -5.57 -19.28
C PRO A 251 13.51 -5.50 -20.80
N THR A 252 13.06 -6.47 -21.57
CA THR A 252 13.20 -6.51 -23.03
C THR A 252 12.48 -5.40 -23.76
N ASP A 253 11.39 -4.85 -23.19
CA ASP A 253 10.63 -3.73 -23.76
C ASP A 253 11.15 -2.36 -23.32
N THR A 254 12.02 -2.29 -22.33
CA THR A 254 12.55 -1.03 -21.79
C THR A 254 13.18 -0.13 -22.86
N PRO A 255 14.03 -0.62 -23.78
CA PRO A 255 14.59 0.23 -24.83
C PRO A 255 13.54 0.84 -25.76
N ARG A 256 12.51 0.05 -26.13
CA ARG A 256 11.38 0.50 -26.93
C ARG A 256 10.57 1.56 -26.20
N LEU A 257 10.24 1.34 -24.92
CA LEU A 257 9.46 2.25 -24.10
C LEU A 257 10.18 3.61 -23.91
N ARG A 258 11.52 3.61 -23.73
CA ARG A 258 12.33 4.85 -23.65
C ARG A 258 12.26 5.69 -24.91
N ASN A 259 12.07 5.06 -26.09
CA ASN A 259 11.98 5.72 -27.39
C ASN A 259 10.52 6.00 -27.81
N THR A 260 9.52 5.64 -26.99
CA THR A 260 8.10 5.89 -27.31
C THR A 260 7.71 7.31 -26.88
N PRO A 261 7.24 8.17 -27.81
CA PRO A 261 6.75 9.51 -27.46
C PRO A 261 5.65 9.44 -26.39
N GLY A 262 5.72 10.33 -25.41
CA GLY A 262 4.74 10.42 -24.31
C GLY A 262 4.92 9.39 -23.20
N VAL A 263 5.82 8.43 -23.33
CA VAL A 263 6.15 7.46 -22.29
C VAL A 263 7.46 7.83 -21.59
N LYS A 264 7.46 7.74 -20.26
CA LYS A 264 8.64 7.91 -19.42
C LYS A 264 8.95 6.63 -18.68
N VAL A 265 10.14 6.10 -18.86
CA VAL A 265 10.64 4.97 -18.03
C VAL A 265 11.38 5.54 -16.82
N ILE A 266 11.00 5.07 -15.65
CA ILE A 266 11.63 5.42 -14.38
C ILE A 266 12.25 4.15 -13.83
N ASP A 267 13.54 4.17 -13.56
CA ASP A 267 14.26 3.08 -12.90
C ASP A 267 14.91 3.61 -11.62
N GLY A 268 15.14 2.72 -10.69
CA GLY A 268 15.80 3.04 -9.44
C GLY A 268 16.20 1.78 -8.67
N PRO A 269 16.96 1.96 -7.58
CA PRO A 269 17.28 0.84 -6.70
C PRO A 269 16.00 0.30 -6.05
N GLU A 270 15.94 -1.02 -5.93
CA GLU A 270 14.86 -1.74 -5.28
C GLU A 270 15.37 -2.39 -3.98
N ASN A 271 14.57 -2.31 -2.92
CA ASN A 271 14.88 -2.99 -1.66
C ASN A 271 14.40 -4.45 -1.73
N ARG A 272 15.05 -5.24 -2.56
CA ARG A 272 14.73 -6.65 -2.80
C ARG A 272 16.01 -7.47 -2.93
N VAL A 273 15.97 -8.68 -2.39
CA VAL A 273 17.02 -9.70 -2.62
C VAL A 273 16.42 -10.78 -3.52
N ILE A 274 17.11 -11.08 -4.63
CA ILE A 274 16.79 -12.21 -5.50
C ILE A 274 17.77 -13.32 -5.18
N PHE A 275 17.26 -14.51 -4.91
CA PHE A 275 18.09 -15.66 -4.55
C PHE A 275 17.51 -16.96 -5.11
N ILE A 276 18.35 -17.97 -5.26
CA ILE A 276 17.93 -19.33 -5.54
C ILE A 276 17.81 -20.06 -4.20
N GLY A 277 16.58 -20.42 -3.84
CA GLY A 277 16.31 -21.18 -2.62
C GLY A 277 16.56 -22.68 -2.83
N MET A 278 17.32 -23.28 -1.92
CA MET A 278 17.62 -24.70 -1.94
C MET A 278 17.10 -25.35 -0.66
N ASP A 279 16.07 -26.17 -0.77
CA ASP A 279 15.50 -26.89 0.37
C ASP A 279 16.49 -27.95 0.88
N GLN A 280 17.02 -27.74 2.07
CA GLN A 280 17.95 -28.67 2.75
C GLN A 280 17.28 -29.43 3.90
N GLY A 281 16.05 -29.12 4.23
CA GLY A 281 15.34 -29.70 5.38
C GLY A 281 14.73 -31.06 5.07
N ARG A 282 14.10 -31.22 3.92
CA ARG A 282 13.42 -32.46 3.54
C ARG A 282 14.38 -33.57 3.18
N ASP A 283 14.00 -34.83 3.39
CA ASP A 283 14.77 -36.00 2.94
C ASP A 283 14.59 -36.23 1.44
N GLU A 284 13.43 -35.90 0.88
CA GLU A 284 13.14 -35.90 -0.56
C GLU A 284 12.48 -34.59 -0.96
N LEU A 285 12.84 -34.03 -2.12
CA LEU A 285 12.26 -32.82 -2.67
C LEU A 285 10.89 -33.09 -3.27
N LEU A 286 9.89 -32.23 -2.99
CA LEU A 286 8.50 -32.43 -3.40
C LEU A 286 8.32 -32.52 -4.93
N TYR A 287 9.02 -31.71 -5.68
CA TYR A 287 8.84 -31.54 -7.14
C TYR A 287 10.08 -31.91 -7.95
N SER A 288 10.97 -32.75 -7.37
CA SER A 288 12.20 -33.19 -8.04
C SER A 288 11.95 -34.45 -8.88
N SER A 289 12.67 -34.56 -9.99
CA SER A 289 12.82 -35.82 -10.74
C SER A 289 13.70 -36.83 -10.00
N VAL A 290 14.55 -36.38 -9.07
CA VAL A 290 15.39 -37.25 -8.21
C VAL A 290 14.55 -37.75 -7.04
N LYS A 291 14.32 -39.06 -6.97
CA LYS A 291 13.54 -39.72 -5.92
C LYS A 291 14.40 -40.37 -4.86
N GLY A 292 13.84 -40.53 -3.66
CA GLY A 292 14.50 -41.21 -2.52
C GLY A 292 15.64 -40.45 -1.88
N LYS A 293 15.94 -39.22 -2.31
CA LYS A 293 16.99 -38.37 -1.70
C LYS A 293 16.80 -36.89 -2.03
N ASN A 294 17.43 -36.07 -1.21
CA ASN A 294 17.53 -34.63 -1.44
C ASN A 294 18.96 -34.25 -1.84
N PRO A 295 19.23 -33.96 -3.13
CA PRO A 295 20.57 -33.57 -3.60
C PRO A 295 21.12 -32.33 -2.91
N PHE A 296 20.25 -31.40 -2.47
CA PHE A 296 20.68 -30.14 -1.85
C PHE A 296 21.20 -30.31 -0.40
N LYS A 297 21.08 -31.48 0.19
CA LYS A 297 21.79 -31.80 1.45
C LYS A 297 23.31 -31.91 1.24
N ASP A 298 23.77 -32.26 0.05
CA ASP A 298 25.19 -32.26 -0.30
C ASP A 298 25.68 -30.86 -0.63
N GLN A 299 26.66 -30.38 0.14
CA GLN A 299 27.23 -29.05 -0.05
C GLN A 299 27.85 -28.87 -1.44
N ARG A 300 28.47 -29.91 -2.01
CA ARG A 300 29.07 -29.86 -3.34
C ARG A 300 28.05 -29.56 -4.44
N VAL A 301 26.84 -30.12 -4.30
CA VAL A 301 25.72 -29.83 -5.23
C VAL A 301 25.32 -28.34 -5.15
N ARG A 302 25.24 -27.80 -3.94
CA ARG A 302 24.87 -26.37 -3.76
C ARG A 302 25.97 -25.42 -4.26
N GLN A 303 27.23 -25.85 -4.20
CA GLN A 303 28.36 -25.04 -4.69
C GLN A 303 28.53 -25.10 -6.22
N ALA A 304 27.93 -26.10 -6.88
CA ALA A 304 28.00 -26.26 -8.32
C ALA A 304 26.92 -25.46 -9.08
N LEU A 305 25.96 -24.88 -8.37
CA LEU A 305 24.86 -24.05 -8.90
C LEU A 305 25.15 -22.56 -8.72
#